data_85f13995bed1c0b229459242dfb20499
#
_entry.id   85f13995bed1c0b229459242dfb20499
#
_cell.length_a   1.000
_cell.length_b   1.000
_cell.length_c   1.000
_cell.angle_alpha   90.00
_cell.angle_beta   90.00
_cell.angle_gamma   90.00
#
_symmetry.space_group_name_H-M   'P 1'
#
loop_
_entity.id
_entity.type
_entity.pdbx_description
1 polymer ?
#
loop_
_entity_poly.entity_id
_entity_poly.type
_entity_poly.pdbx_seq_one_letter_code
_entity_poly.pdbx_strand_id
1 'polypeptide(L)'
;MNIIRRRALKGALVATAVAVATATVAGAASAAPVAAPEPPVFEMYGVHKTTNDLYEWIPNTTGGFSAGVPLAADAGDIADIIVGDNDNDGFGEVEWTLYKDGQLDFFSFEGTDPDANNVGRGWNIYKTVLSPGSIGGAQQADLLGVDRAGVLWSYLSYPDGRLTTRTRVGGGWNAYNQIAGQGDLTGDGKVDIVARDTTGVLWLYKGTGNYRAPFTGRTKIGSGWNTYNRILSTGDINFDGKADLLARKADGKLFRYSGTGNAAAPFKPPVQINTGMQNFNLL
;
A
#
# COMPACT_ATOMS: atom_id res chain seq x y z
N MET A 1 16.64 11.46 -7.14
CA MET A 1 16.19 10.86 -5.86
C MET A 1 16.60 9.40 -5.79
N ASN A 2 16.91 8.89 -4.59
CA ASN A 2 17.82 7.77 -4.34
C ASN A 2 17.40 6.36 -4.78
N ILE A 3 17.58 6.04 -6.06
CA ILE A 3 17.66 4.64 -6.57
C ILE A 3 18.64 3.78 -5.72
N ILE A 4 19.72 4.39 -5.23
CA ILE A 4 20.73 3.72 -4.40
C ILE A 4 20.14 3.24 -3.05
N ARG A 5 19.19 3.96 -2.44
CA ARG A 5 18.60 3.55 -1.16
C ARG A 5 17.58 2.42 -1.31
N ARG A 6 16.77 2.43 -2.37
CA ARG A 6 15.82 1.34 -2.66
C ARG A 6 16.57 0.04 -3.01
N ARG A 7 17.70 0.13 -3.76
CA ARG A 7 18.58 -1.03 -4.01
C ARG A 7 19.27 -1.55 -2.74
N ALA A 8 19.55 -0.68 -1.76
CA ALA A 8 20.12 -1.10 -0.48
C ALA A 8 19.11 -1.88 0.38
N LEU A 9 17.82 -1.57 0.30
CA LEU A 9 16.78 -2.35 0.98
C LEU A 9 16.64 -3.75 0.33
N LYS A 10 16.56 -3.85 -1.00
CA LYS A 10 16.62 -5.14 -1.73
C LYS A 10 17.86 -5.95 -1.34
N GLY A 11 19.05 -5.32 -1.30
CA GLY A 11 20.30 -6.00 -0.96
C GLY A 11 20.42 -6.48 0.49
N ALA A 12 19.80 -5.80 1.44
CA ALA A 12 19.84 -6.17 2.85
C ALA A 12 18.87 -7.31 3.22
N LEU A 13 17.79 -7.49 2.46
CA LEU A 13 16.74 -8.48 2.73
C LEU A 13 16.93 -9.80 2.01
N VAL A 14 17.52 -9.79 0.81
CA VAL A 14 17.84 -11.02 0.05
C VAL A 14 18.90 -11.90 0.75
N ALA A 15 19.68 -11.34 1.68
CA ALA A 15 20.69 -12.10 2.41
C ALA A 15 20.12 -13.05 3.50
N THR A 16 18.82 -13.01 3.79
CA THR A 16 18.22 -13.84 4.87
C THR A 16 17.33 -14.97 4.38
N ALA A 17 17.07 -15.09 3.07
CA ALA A 17 16.15 -16.09 2.52
C ALA A 17 16.84 -17.24 1.76
N VAL A 18 18.11 -17.59 2.07
CA VAL A 18 18.75 -18.79 1.54
C VAL A 18 18.97 -19.80 2.65
N ALA A 19 18.01 -20.69 2.85
CA ALA A 19 18.21 -21.97 3.51
C ALA A 19 17.49 -23.10 2.77
N VAL A 20 18.23 -23.75 1.93
CA VAL A 20 18.32 -25.21 1.73
C VAL A 20 17.04 -26.00 1.39
N ALA A 21 17.03 -26.54 0.19
CA ALA A 21 16.60 -27.91 -0.03
C ALA A 21 17.37 -28.53 -1.21
N THR A 22 18.42 -29.25 -0.90
CA THR A 22 18.98 -30.25 -1.81
C THR A 22 18.20 -31.54 -1.62
N ALA A 23 17.43 -31.95 -2.62
CA ALA A 23 17.01 -33.33 -2.81
C ALA A 23 16.93 -33.63 -4.31
N THR A 24 17.88 -34.35 -4.80
CA THR A 24 17.89 -34.94 -6.14
C THR A 24 16.98 -36.17 -6.18
N VAL A 25 15.88 -36.05 -6.94
CA VAL A 25 15.19 -37.21 -7.50
C VAL A 25 14.81 -36.87 -8.94
N ALA A 26 15.34 -37.60 -9.88
CA ALA A 26 14.97 -37.53 -11.29
C ALA A 26 13.56 -38.14 -11.47
N GLY A 27 12.65 -37.40 -12.07
CA GLY A 27 11.38 -37.93 -12.52
C GLY A 27 10.30 -36.82 -12.68
N ALA A 28 9.92 -36.58 -13.96
CA ALA A 28 8.85 -35.72 -14.43
C ALA A 28 9.01 -34.21 -14.07
N ALA A 29 9.19 -33.38 -15.08
CA ALA A 29 9.11 -31.94 -14.96
C ALA A 29 7.66 -31.51 -14.56
N SER A 30 7.38 -31.55 -13.27
CA SER A 30 6.31 -30.76 -12.69
C SER A 30 6.79 -29.32 -12.77
N ALA A 31 6.02 -28.44 -13.42
CA ALA A 31 6.24 -27.02 -13.32
C ALA A 31 6.39 -26.70 -11.83
N ALA A 32 7.49 -26.07 -11.43
CA ALA A 32 7.64 -25.59 -10.05
C ALA A 32 6.40 -24.75 -9.72
N PRO A 33 5.80 -24.92 -8.53
CA PRO A 33 4.71 -24.04 -8.13
C PRO A 33 5.23 -22.61 -8.23
N VAL A 34 4.49 -21.75 -8.91
CA VAL A 34 4.77 -20.32 -8.90
C VAL A 34 4.76 -19.92 -7.43
N ALA A 35 5.88 -19.38 -6.95
CA ALA A 35 5.96 -18.89 -5.58
C ALA A 35 4.80 -17.92 -5.34
N ALA A 36 4.16 -18.02 -4.18
CA ALA A 36 3.17 -17.02 -3.79
C ALA A 36 3.85 -15.63 -3.80
N PRO A 37 3.16 -14.58 -4.27
CA PRO A 37 3.72 -13.24 -4.24
C PRO A 37 4.21 -12.91 -2.82
N GLU A 38 5.41 -12.33 -2.71
CA GLU A 38 5.87 -11.85 -1.41
C GLU A 38 5.02 -10.65 -0.96
N PRO A 39 4.70 -10.52 0.34
CA PRO A 39 3.95 -9.37 0.81
C PRO A 39 4.77 -8.10 0.58
N PRO A 40 4.15 -7.03 0.06
CA PRO A 40 4.88 -5.80 -0.22
C PRO A 40 5.43 -5.16 1.05
N VAL A 41 6.57 -4.49 0.93
CA VAL A 41 7.22 -3.71 2.00
C VAL A 41 7.60 -2.35 1.42
N PHE A 42 6.84 -1.31 1.77
CA PHE A 42 7.01 0.02 1.20
C PHE A 42 7.43 1.05 2.24
N GLU A 43 8.07 2.09 1.75
CA GLU A 43 8.34 3.31 2.51
C GLU A 43 7.02 4.02 2.87
N MET A 44 7.03 4.74 3.97
CA MET A 44 5.95 5.65 4.34
C MET A 44 6.35 7.09 4.00
N TYR A 45 5.46 7.82 3.36
CA TYR A 45 5.67 9.21 2.99
C TYR A 45 4.81 10.16 3.83
N GLY A 46 5.27 11.41 3.92
CA GLY A 46 4.50 12.44 4.57
C GLY A 46 5.04 13.84 4.32
N VAL A 47 4.15 14.79 4.13
CA VAL A 47 4.48 16.20 3.99
C VAL A 47 4.40 16.89 5.35
N HIS A 48 5.50 17.55 5.75
CA HIS A 48 5.54 18.29 7.00
C HIS A 48 4.61 19.52 6.93
N LYS A 49 3.72 19.67 7.90
CA LYS A 49 2.62 20.64 7.86
C LYS A 49 3.03 22.10 7.87
N THR A 50 4.21 22.40 8.39
CA THR A 50 4.70 23.79 8.53
C THR A 50 5.70 24.15 7.42
N THR A 51 6.63 23.23 7.08
CA THR A 51 7.69 23.51 6.10
C THR A 51 7.32 23.11 4.69
N ASN A 52 6.29 22.27 4.53
CA ASN A 52 5.91 21.61 3.27
C ASN A 52 6.99 20.70 2.68
N ASP A 53 7.98 20.30 3.48
CA ASP A 53 8.98 19.34 3.02
C ASP A 53 8.39 17.94 2.99
N LEU A 54 8.70 17.18 1.94
CA LEU A 54 8.40 15.76 1.83
C LEU A 54 9.42 14.95 2.61
N TYR A 55 8.94 14.04 3.43
CA TYR A 55 9.75 13.08 4.19
C TYR A 55 9.42 11.65 3.78
N GLU A 56 10.43 10.81 3.90
CA GLU A 56 10.35 9.36 3.72
C GLU A 56 10.77 8.65 5.02
N TRP A 57 10.08 7.58 5.37
CA TRP A 57 10.44 6.65 6.42
C TRP A 57 10.59 5.26 5.82
N ILE A 58 11.81 4.72 5.89
CA ILE A 58 12.14 3.39 5.36
C ILE A 58 11.85 2.34 6.45
N PRO A 59 11.13 1.24 6.15
CA PRO A 59 10.94 0.13 7.07
C PRO A 59 12.28 -0.38 7.61
N ASN A 60 12.31 -0.76 8.88
CA ASN A 60 13.49 -1.30 9.53
C ASN A 60 13.27 -2.75 9.97
N THR A 61 14.35 -3.46 10.29
CA THR A 61 14.30 -4.88 10.67
C THR A 61 13.65 -5.15 12.03
N THR A 62 13.22 -4.12 12.76
CA THR A 62 12.57 -4.25 14.08
C THR A 62 11.06 -4.09 14.01
N GLY A 63 10.51 -3.95 12.82
CA GLY A 63 9.07 -3.85 12.56
C GLY A 63 8.50 -2.45 12.81
N GLY A 64 9.27 -1.45 12.49
CA GLY A 64 8.90 -0.04 12.47
C GLY A 64 9.61 0.64 11.32
N PHE A 65 9.98 1.91 11.51
CA PHE A 65 10.66 2.71 10.51
C PHE A 65 11.96 3.29 11.06
N SER A 66 12.92 3.52 10.17
CA SER A 66 14.09 4.34 10.44
C SER A 66 13.67 5.80 10.67
N ALA A 67 14.61 6.65 11.13
CA ALA A 67 14.35 8.08 11.24
C ALA A 67 13.93 8.67 9.89
N GLY A 68 12.93 9.56 9.90
CA GLY A 68 12.47 10.22 8.70
C GLY A 68 13.56 11.05 8.03
N VAL A 69 13.63 10.98 6.72
CA VAL A 69 14.64 11.69 5.90
C VAL A 69 13.91 12.67 4.98
N PRO A 70 14.28 13.95 4.95
CA PRO A 70 13.72 14.89 3.98
C PRO A 70 14.15 14.49 2.56
N LEU A 71 13.19 14.46 1.64
CA LEU A 71 13.40 14.12 0.23
C LEU A 71 13.36 15.35 -0.68
N ALA A 72 12.39 16.22 -0.47
CA ALA A 72 12.16 17.40 -1.30
C ALA A 72 11.57 18.53 -0.45
N ALA A 73 11.95 19.76 -0.78
CA ALA A 73 11.29 20.96 -0.27
C ALA A 73 10.07 21.31 -1.14
N ASP A 74 9.18 22.15 -0.60
CA ASP A 74 8.03 22.73 -1.31
C ASP A 74 7.07 21.68 -1.92
N ALA A 75 6.93 20.53 -1.28
CA ALA A 75 6.03 19.44 -1.67
C ALA A 75 4.59 19.64 -1.17
N GLY A 76 4.22 20.86 -0.82
CA GLY A 76 2.90 21.19 -0.27
C GLY A 76 1.73 21.00 -1.26
N ASP A 77 2.01 20.84 -2.54
CA ASP A 77 1.04 20.54 -3.60
C ASP A 77 0.77 19.04 -3.78
N ILE A 78 1.58 18.16 -3.20
CA ILE A 78 1.33 16.72 -3.20
C ILE A 78 0.11 16.42 -2.33
N ALA A 79 -0.82 15.66 -2.89
CA ALA A 79 -2.02 15.18 -2.20
C ALA A 79 -1.84 13.76 -1.67
N ASP A 80 -1.18 12.88 -2.45
CA ASP A 80 -0.88 11.49 -2.08
C ASP A 80 0.29 10.94 -2.89
N ILE A 81 0.97 9.92 -2.34
CA ILE A 81 1.99 9.12 -3.01
C ILE A 81 1.59 7.66 -2.88
N ILE A 82 1.34 7.00 -3.99
CA ILE A 82 0.88 5.62 -4.06
C ILE A 82 2.01 4.76 -4.61
N VAL A 83 2.59 3.91 -3.78
CA VAL A 83 3.66 2.99 -4.17
C VAL A 83 3.06 1.69 -4.70
N GLY A 84 3.69 1.11 -5.71
CA GLY A 84 3.33 -0.17 -6.28
C GLY A 84 4.53 -1.10 -6.45
N ASP A 85 4.26 -2.38 -6.36
CA ASP A 85 5.16 -3.48 -6.68
C ASP A 85 4.64 -4.12 -7.97
N ASN A 86 5.39 -3.97 -9.06
CA ASN A 86 4.97 -4.40 -10.39
C ASN A 86 5.52 -5.76 -10.79
N ASP A 87 6.56 -6.26 -10.11
CA ASP A 87 7.15 -7.58 -10.38
C ASP A 87 6.83 -8.63 -9.30
N ASN A 88 6.11 -8.22 -8.24
CA ASN A 88 5.71 -9.01 -7.07
C ASN A 88 6.90 -9.59 -6.30
N ASP A 89 8.01 -8.86 -6.25
CA ASP A 89 9.18 -9.22 -5.43
C ASP A 89 9.10 -8.68 -3.99
N GLY A 90 8.02 -7.98 -3.66
CA GLY A 90 7.76 -7.40 -2.35
C GLY A 90 8.30 -5.99 -2.16
N PHE A 91 8.95 -5.37 -3.17
CA PHE A 91 9.50 -4.02 -3.07
C PHE A 91 8.83 -3.06 -4.06
N GLY A 92 8.80 -1.78 -3.71
CA GLY A 92 8.21 -0.76 -4.56
C GLY A 92 9.17 -0.31 -5.67
N GLU A 93 8.81 -0.61 -6.92
CA GLU A 93 9.55 -0.11 -8.09
C GLU A 93 8.86 1.06 -8.75
N VAL A 94 7.58 1.27 -8.46
CA VAL A 94 6.79 2.30 -9.11
C VAL A 94 6.05 3.15 -8.10
N GLU A 95 5.73 4.36 -8.51
CA GLU A 95 5.05 5.35 -7.70
C GLU A 95 4.10 6.19 -8.55
N TRP A 96 2.89 6.42 -8.06
CA TRP A 96 2.01 7.46 -8.57
C TRP A 96 1.97 8.61 -7.59
N THR A 97 2.37 9.80 -8.05
CA THR A 97 2.24 11.04 -7.29
C THR A 97 0.97 11.76 -7.72
N LEU A 98 0.02 11.89 -6.81
CA LEU A 98 -1.21 12.66 -6.99
C LEU A 98 -1.02 14.06 -6.45
N TYR A 99 -1.27 15.06 -7.29
CA TYR A 99 -1.22 16.48 -6.90
C TYR A 99 -2.62 17.03 -6.58
N LYS A 100 -2.66 18.08 -5.77
CA LYS A 100 -3.91 18.74 -5.34
C LYS A 100 -4.71 19.35 -6.49
N ASP A 101 -4.04 19.73 -7.58
CA ASP A 101 -4.70 20.22 -8.80
C ASP A 101 -5.34 19.10 -9.63
N GLY A 102 -5.10 17.85 -9.25
CA GLY A 102 -5.63 16.66 -9.91
C GLY A 102 -4.74 16.09 -11.00
N GLN A 103 -3.48 16.55 -11.11
CA GLN A 103 -2.48 15.86 -11.93
C GLN A 103 -2.09 14.55 -11.24
N LEU A 104 -1.89 13.51 -12.03
CA LEU A 104 -1.34 12.22 -11.60
C LEU A 104 -0.12 11.94 -12.48
N ASP A 105 1.03 11.82 -11.84
CA ASP A 105 2.28 11.45 -12.47
C ASP A 105 2.70 10.05 -12.02
N PHE A 106 3.36 9.32 -12.89
CA PHE A 106 3.91 8.00 -12.64
C PHE A 106 5.43 8.05 -12.72
N PHE A 107 6.09 7.36 -11.82
CA PHE A 107 7.53 7.18 -11.79
C PHE A 107 7.84 5.69 -11.69
N SER A 108 8.75 5.21 -12.55
CA SER A 108 9.38 3.90 -12.41
C SER A 108 10.81 4.08 -11.94
N PHE A 109 11.23 3.26 -10.99
CA PHE A 109 12.59 3.22 -10.46
C PHE A 109 13.36 2.00 -10.95
N GLU A 110 12.80 1.27 -11.92
CA GLU A 110 13.51 0.21 -12.60
C GLU A 110 14.54 0.79 -13.58
N GLY A 111 15.66 0.13 -13.69
CA GLY A 111 16.74 0.58 -14.58
C GLY A 111 17.69 1.60 -13.96
N THR A 112 18.42 2.33 -14.82
CA THR A 112 19.42 3.32 -14.39
C THR A 112 18.88 4.73 -14.32
N ASP A 113 17.88 5.04 -15.13
CA ASP A 113 17.21 6.35 -15.20
C ASP A 113 15.72 6.15 -14.83
N PRO A 114 15.19 6.95 -13.88
CA PRO A 114 13.78 6.92 -13.57
C PRO A 114 12.95 7.42 -14.76
N ASP A 115 12.03 6.60 -15.23
CA ASP A 115 11.03 7.05 -16.19
C ASP A 115 9.91 7.81 -15.44
N ALA A 116 9.60 9.00 -15.93
CA ALA A 116 8.51 9.82 -15.41
C ALA A 116 7.48 10.08 -16.51
N ASN A 117 6.24 9.71 -16.27
CA ASN A 117 5.13 9.87 -17.20
C ASN A 117 3.97 10.62 -16.58
N ASN A 118 3.43 11.62 -17.29
CA ASN A 118 2.14 12.19 -16.91
C ASN A 118 1.02 11.22 -17.29
N VAL A 119 0.32 10.68 -16.29
CA VAL A 119 -0.80 9.74 -16.49
C VAL A 119 -2.06 10.48 -16.88
N GLY A 120 -2.26 11.70 -16.36
CA GLY A 120 -3.40 12.53 -16.72
C GLY A 120 -3.79 13.53 -15.67
N ARG A 121 -4.90 14.21 -15.92
CA ARG A 121 -5.48 15.23 -15.05
C ARG A 121 -6.92 14.89 -14.67
N GLY A 122 -7.45 15.60 -13.67
CA GLY A 122 -8.83 15.43 -13.21
C GLY A 122 -8.98 14.40 -12.09
N TRP A 123 -7.88 13.93 -11.49
CA TRP A 123 -7.92 12.99 -10.37
C TRP A 123 -8.43 13.60 -9.07
N ASN A 124 -8.51 14.92 -8.96
CA ASN A 124 -9.14 15.62 -7.83
C ASN A 124 -10.66 15.39 -7.70
N ILE A 125 -11.28 14.64 -8.61
CA ILE A 125 -12.65 14.12 -8.43
C ILE A 125 -12.72 13.05 -7.34
N TYR A 126 -11.59 12.38 -7.06
CA TYR A 126 -11.52 11.36 -6.01
C TYR A 126 -11.18 12.00 -4.66
N LYS A 127 -11.86 11.54 -3.61
CA LYS A 127 -11.51 11.87 -2.21
C LYS A 127 -10.47 10.90 -1.63
N THR A 128 -10.29 9.75 -2.25
CA THR A 128 -9.31 8.73 -1.89
C THR A 128 -8.86 8.03 -3.16
N VAL A 129 -7.54 7.89 -3.32
CA VAL A 129 -6.90 7.03 -4.31
C VAL A 129 -5.94 6.13 -3.54
N LEU A 130 -5.87 4.85 -3.87
CA LEU A 130 -4.93 3.92 -3.25
C LEU A 130 -4.63 2.77 -4.20
N SER A 131 -3.53 2.07 -3.96
CA SER A 131 -3.27 0.75 -4.54
C SER A 131 -3.26 -0.31 -3.45
N PRO A 132 -4.07 -1.35 -3.53
CA PRO A 132 -3.91 -2.52 -2.66
C PRO A 132 -2.91 -3.53 -3.24
N GLY A 133 -2.36 -3.31 -4.43
CA GLY A 133 -1.64 -4.22 -5.29
C GLY A 133 -2.48 -4.64 -6.49
N SER A 134 -2.19 -5.78 -7.11
CA SER A 134 -2.98 -6.30 -8.25
C SER A 134 -4.36 -6.80 -7.81
N ILE A 135 -5.43 -6.14 -8.28
CA ILE A 135 -6.82 -6.54 -7.99
C ILE A 135 -7.37 -7.57 -8.97
N GLY A 136 -6.57 -7.99 -9.93
CA GLY A 136 -6.89 -9.03 -10.91
C GLY A 136 -6.66 -8.57 -12.34
N GLY A 137 -6.15 -9.48 -13.13
CA GLY A 137 -5.81 -9.24 -14.53
C GLY A 137 -4.33 -9.48 -14.78
N ALA A 138 -3.53 -8.44 -14.74
CA ALA A 138 -2.08 -8.52 -14.89
C ALA A 138 -1.35 -8.51 -13.53
N GLN A 139 -0.04 -8.58 -13.57
CA GLN A 139 0.83 -8.61 -12.38
C GLN A 139 0.93 -7.23 -11.70
N GLN A 140 0.83 -6.16 -12.48
CA GLN A 140 1.05 -4.80 -12.02
C GLN A 140 0.10 -4.39 -10.90
N ALA A 141 0.59 -3.52 -10.03
CA ALA A 141 -0.22 -2.88 -9.01
C ALA A 141 -1.28 -1.97 -9.64
N ASP A 142 -2.52 -2.10 -9.24
CA ASP A 142 -3.70 -1.40 -9.79
C ASP A 142 -4.15 -0.26 -8.86
N LEU A 143 -4.93 0.69 -9.38
CA LEU A 143 -5.47 1.79 -8.60
C LEU A 143 -6.96 1.65 -8.33
N LEU A 144 -7.34 2.06 -7.13
CA LEU A 144 -8.72 2.26 -6.71
C LEU A 144 -8.98 3.74 -6.43
N GLY A 145 -10.11 4.26 -6.87
CA GLY A 145 -10.53 5.63 -6.59
C GLY A 145 -11.95 5.69 -6.03
N VAL A 146 -12.14 6.38 -4.91
CA VAL A 146 -13.49 6.69 -4.40
C VAL A 146 -13.82 8.14 -4.72
N ASP A 147 -14.82 8.34 -5.56
CA ASP A 147 -15.24 9.69 -5.93
C ASP A 147 -16.07 10.39 -4.85
N ARG A 148 -16.35 11.68 -5.05
CA ARG A 148 -17.12 12.50 -4.09
C ARG A 148 -18.59 12.07 -3.95
N ALA A 149 -19.13 11.34 -4.95
CA ALA A 149 -20.45 10.72 -4.88
C ALA A 149 -20.44 9.39 -4.11
N GLY A 150 -19.25 8.90 -3.70
CA GLY A 150 -19.10 7.64 -2.99
C GLY A 150 -19.18 6.42 -3.89
N VAL A 151 -18.80 6.56 -5.15
CA VAL A 151 -18.63 5.43 -6.06
C VAL A 151 -17.16 5.00 -6.02
N LEU A 152 -16.93 3.70 -5.85
CA LEU A 152 -15.63 3.09 -6.02
C LEU A 152 -15.42 2.73 -7.49
N TRP A 153 -14.25 3.08 -7.98
CA TRP A 153 -13.76 2.82 -9.34
C TRP A 153 -12.45 2.05 -9.27
N SER A 154 -12.21 1.17 -10.22
CA SER A 154 -10.95 0.46 -10.41
C SER A 154 -10.31 0.84 -11.73
N TYR A 155 -8.98 0.86 -11.73
CA TYR A 155 -8.12 1.07 -12.89
C TYR A 155 -7.06 -0.01 -12.90
N LEU A 156 -6.94 -0.74 -14.00
CA LEU A 156 -5.78 -1.61 -14.20
C LEU A 156 -4.62 -0.80 -14.73
N SER A 157 -3.42 -1.07 -14.25
CA SER A 157 -2.22 -0.41 -14.73
C SER A 157 -1.49 -1.24 -15.78
N TYR A 158 -0.73 -0.54 -16.62
CA TYR A 158 0.27 -1.08 -17.51
C TYR A 158 1.65 -0.91 -16.89
N PRO A 159 2.67 -1.67 -17.34
CA PRO A 159 4.03 -1.55 -16.81
C PRO A 159 4.61 -0.14 -16.89
N ASP A 160 4.17 0.66 -17.86
CA ASP A 160 4.59 2.06 -18.06
C ASP A 160 3.75 3.09 -17.29
N GLY A 161 2.93 2.65 -16.33
CA GLY A 161 2.09 3.50 -15.48
C GLY A 161 0.81 4.02 -16.12
N ARG A 162 0.60 3.81 -17.43
CA ARG A 162 -0.70 4.12 -18.04
C ARG A 162 -1.79 3.29 -17.40
N LEU A 163 -2.99 3.86 -17.36
CA LEU A 163 -4.14 3.24 -16.74
C LEU A 163 -5.23 2.94 -17.79
N THR A 164 -5.95 1.86 -17.57
CA THR A 164 -7.14 1.56 -18.38
C THR A 164 -8.23 2.60 -18.14
N THR A 165 -9.26 2.60 -18.99
CA THR A 165 -10.53 3.27 -18.65
C THR A 165 -11.07 2.70 -17.35
N ARG A 166 -11.53 3.59 -16.45
CA ARG A 166 -12.06 3.20 -15.15
C ARG A 166 -13.25 2.24 -15.26
N THR A 167 -13.27 1.26 -14.39
CA THR A 167 -14.38 0.33 -14.23
C THR A 167 -15.16 0.68 -12.96
N ARG A 168 -16.48 0.79 -13.05
CA ARG A 168 -17.34 1.04 -11.89
C ARG A 168 -17.45 -0.23 -11.04
N VAL A 169 -17.00 -0.15 -9.78
CA VAL A 169 -17.14 -1.26 -8.83
C VAL A 169 -18.47 -1.18 -8.07
N GLY A 170 -18.81 -0.03 -7.50
CA GLY A 170 -20.07 0.13 -6.78
C GLY A 170 -20.17 1.43 -5.98
N GLY A 171 -21.37 1.73 -5.53
CA GLY A 171 -21.65 2.89 -4.69
C GLY A 171 -21.64 2.58 -3.18
N GLY A 172 -21.92 3.61 -2.37
CA GLY A 172 -22.05 3.47 -0.91
C GLY A 172 -20.76 3.72 -0.11
N TRP A 173 -19.65 4.05 -0.79
CA TRP A 173 -18.35 4.28 -0.16
C TRP A 173 -18.25 5.62 0.60
N ASN A 174 -19.28 6.47 0.56
CA ASN A 174 -19.42 7.61 1.45
C ASN A 174 -19.62 7.21 2.93
N ALA A 175 -19.98 5.96 3.20
CA ALA A 175 -20.03 5.42 4.54
C ALA A 175 -18.66 5.37 5.23
N TYR A 176 -17.57 5.44 4.45
CA TYR A 176 -16.20 5.32 4.95
C TYR A 176 -15.46 6.65 4.89
N ASN A 177 -14.71 6.94 5.96
CA ASN A 177 -13.86 8.11 6.06
C ASN A 177 -12.37 7.80 5.92
N GLN A 178 -11.98 6.52 6.00
CA GLN A 178 -10.61 6.04 5.78
C GLN A 178 -10.67 4.68 5.09
N ILE A 179 -9.79 4.46 4.13
CA ILE A 179 -9.60 3.18 3.44
C ILE A 179 -8.10 2.95 3.35
N ALA A 180 -7.66 1.74 3.62
CA ALA A 180 -6.25 1.34 3.53
C ALA A 180 -6.17 -0.14 3.12
N GLY A 181 -5.04 -0.53 2.54
CA GLY A 181 -4.74 -1.91 2.18
C GLY A 181 -3.54 -1.95 1.27
N GLN A 182 -2.65 -2.91 1.55
CA GLN A 182 -1.46 -3.20 0.76
C GLN A 182 -1.18 -4.68 0.95
N GLY A 183 -1.44 -5.49 -0.08
CA GLY A 183 -1.24 -6.93 -0.03
C GLY A 183 -2.37 -7.73 0.59
N ASP A 184 -2.08 -8.99 0.86
CA ASP A 184 -3.01 -9.99 1.41
C ASP A 184 -3.07 -9.91 2.94
N LEU A 185 -4.22 -9.51 3.48
CA LEU A 185 -4.49 -9.45 4.92
C LEU A 185 -5.10 -10.77 5.46
N THR A 186 -5.59 -11.62 4.57
CA THR A 186 -6.40 -12.79 4.94
C THR A 186 -5.71 -14.13 4.71
N GLY A 187 -4.59 -14.15 3.99
CA GLY A 187 -3.81 -15.34 3.68
C GLY A 187 -4.38 -16.17 2.53
N ASP A 188 -5.22 -15.58 1.67
CA ASP A 188 -5.82 -16.28 0.53
C ASP A 188 -5.13 -15.99 -0.82
N GLY A 189 -4.01 -15.25 -0.79
CA GLY A 189 -3.20 -14.90 -1.95
C GLY A 189 -3.78 -13.76 -2.78
N LYS A 190 -4.75 -13.02 -2.27
CA LYS A 190 -5.36 -11.87 -2.95
C LYS A 190 -5.26 -10.62 -2.10
N VAL A 191 -5.11 -9.49 -2.78
CA VAL A 191 -5.01 -8.20 -2.10
C VAL A 191 -6.34 -7.79 -1.47
N ASP A 192 -6.29 -7.34 -0.23
CA ASP A 192 -7.46 -6.95 0.56
C ASP A 192 -7.41 -5.47 0.93
N ILE A 193 -8.54 -4.92 1.33
CA ILE A 193 -8.60 -3.58 1.93
C ILE A 193 -9.39 -3.58 3.24
N VAL A 194 -9.07 -2.62 4.08
CA VAL A 194 -9.88 -2.26 5.23
C VAL A 194 -10.50 -0.89 5.04
N ALA A 195 -11.71 -0.71 5.56
CA ALA A 195 -12.43 0.56 5.49
C ALA A 195 -13.02 0.89 6.85
N ARG A 196 -12.70 2.10 7.37
CA ARG A 196 -13.29 2.59 8.60
C ARG A 196 -14.51 3.44 8.29
N ASP A 197 -15.65 3.08 8.87
CA ASP A 197 -16.85 3.88 8.74
C ASP A 197 -16.86 5.11 9.68
N THR A 198 -17.84 5.99 9.50
CA THR A 198 -17.98 7.22 10.27
C THR A 198 -18.27 6.99 11.76
N THR A 199 -18.75 5.80 12.13
CA THR A 199 -18.99 5.40 13.52
C THR A 199 -17.76 4.81 14.21
N GLY A 200 -16.67 4.59 13.46
CA GLY A 200 -15.43 4.03 13.95
C GLY A 200 -15.38 2.50 13.95
N VAL A 201 -16.23 1.87 13.17
CA VAL A 201 -16.10 0.44 12.89
C VAL A 201 -15.14 0.23 11.74
N LEU A 202 -14.17 -0.66 11.92
CA LEU A 202 -13.28 -1.13 10.86
C LEU A 202 -13.86 -2.38 10.22
N TRP A 203 -13.91 -2.36 8.90
CA TRP A 203 -14.44 -3.43 8.05
C TRP A 203 -13.35 -3.98 7.14
N LEU A 204 -13.30 -5.29 6.98
CA LEU A 204 -12.47 -6.00 6.01
C LEU A 204 -13.28 -6.23 4.73
N TYR A 205 -12.67 -5.98 3.60
CA TYR A 205 -13.12 -6.35 2.26
C TYR A 205 -12.10 -7.29 1.65
N LYS A 206 -12.46 -8.55 1.52
CA LYS A 206 -11.60 -9.58 0.92
C LYS A 206 -11.54 -9.45 -0.58
N GLY A 207 -10.34 -9.56 -1.12
CA GLY A 207 -10.11 -9.59 -2.55
C GLY A 207 -10.73 -10.80 -3.25
N THR A 208 -11.09 -10.62 -4.49
CA THR A 208 -11.63 -11.70 -5.35
C THR A 208 -10.65 -12.11 -6.45
N GLY A 209 -9.67 -11.25 -6.79
CA GLY A 209 -8.85 -11.37 -7.98
C GLY A 209 -9.58 -11.04 -9.28
N ASN A 210 -10.72 -10.37 -9.21
CA ASN A 210 -11.50 -9.93 -10.37
C ASN A 210 -11.73 -8.41 -10.29
N TYR A 211 -11.04 -7.67 -11.13
CA TYR A 211 -11.09 -6.20 -11.15
C TYR A 211 -12.50 -5.59 -11.35
N ARG A 212 -13.43 -6.32 -11.94
CA ARG A 212 -14.84 -5.87 -12.11
C ARG A 212 -15.67 -5.99 -10.84
N ALA A 213 -15.26 -6.88 -9.93
CA ALA A 213 -15.85 -7.10 -8.63
C ALA A 213 -14.73 -7.41 -7.63
N PRO A 214 -13.81 -6.43 -7.37
CA PRO A 214 -12.54 -6.71 -6.70
C PRO A 214 -12.69 -7.19 -5.26
N PHE A 215 -13.84 -6.98 -4.65
CA PHE A 215 -14.06 -7.34 -3.25
C PHE A 215 -15.35 -8.12 -3.02
N THR A 216 -15.32 -9.00 -2.04
CA THR A 216 -16.50 -9.67 -1.49
C THR A 216 -17.28 -8.74 -0.55
N GLY A 217 -18.38 -9.22 0.03
CA GLY A 217 -19.10 -8.52 1.10
C GLY A 217 -18.17 -8.28 2.32
N ARG A 218 -18.39 -7.14 3.00
CA ARG A 218 -17.56 -6.74 4.14
C ARG A 218 -17.77 -7.61 5.38
N THR A 219 -16.69 -7.81 6.15
CA THR A 219 -16.69 -8.44 7.46
C THR A 219 -16.24 -7.45 8.53
N LYS A 220 -16.92 -7.40 9.66
CA LYS A 220 -16.54 -6.52 10.78
C LYS A 220 -15.27 -7.01 11.45
N ILE A 221 -14.25 -6.13 11.56
CA ILE A 221 -13.03 -6.38 12.34
C ILE A 221 -13.24 -5.94 13.80
N GLY A 222 -13.72 -4.71 14.02
CA GLY A 222 -13.88 -4.18 15.36
C GLY A 222 -14.38 -2.75 15.38
N SER A 223 -14.65 -2.24 16.57
CA SER A 223 -15.10 -0.86 16.81
C SER A 223 -14.03 -0.05 17.55
N GLY A 224 -14.23 1.26 17.68
CA GLY A 224 -13.34 2.15 18.42
C GLY A 224 -12.19 2.73 17.59
N TRP A 225 -12.17 2.53 16.28
CA TRP A 225 -11.12 3.00 15.38
C TRP A 225 -11.13 4.53 15.17
N ASN A 226 -12.14 5.26 15.65
CA ASN A 226 -12.11 6.73 15.68
C ASN A 226 -11.09 7.30 16.67
N THR A 227 -10.45 6.46 17.52
CA THR A 227 -9.28 6.83 18.32
C THR A 227 -8.05 7.19 17.45
N TYR A 228 -8.05 6.76 16.18
CA TYR A 228 -6.98 7.06 15.20
C TYR A 228 -7.48 8.10 14.20
N ASN A 229 -6.64 9.09 13.91
CA ASN A 229 -6.98 10.11 12.91
C ASN A 229 -6.48 9.76 11.50
N ARG A 230 -5.60 8.78 11.36
CA ARG A 230 -5.15 8.21 10.07
C ARG A 230 -4.97 6.72 10.21
N ILE A 231 -5.42 5.96 9.21
CA ILE A 231 -5.03 4.58 8.96
C ILE A 231 -4.40 4.50 7.56
N LEU A 232 -3.36 3.72 7.42
CA LEU A 232 -2.65 3.47 6.16
C LEU A 232 -2.01 2.08 6.21
N SER A 233 -1.50 1.59 5.09
CA SER A 233 -0.73 0.36 5.03
C SER A 233 0.43 0.56 4.06
N THR A 234 1.59 0.07 4.42
CA THR A 234 2.79 0.02 3.61
C THR A 234 3.29 -1.43 3.45
N GLY A 235 2.37 -2.38 3.65
CA GLY A 235 2.64 -3.81 3.53
C GLY A 235 3.22 -4.44 4.80
N ASP A 236 4.12 -5.40 4.65
CA ASP A 236 4.74 -6.17 5.73
C ASP A 236 5.97 -5.46 6.31
N ILE A 237 5.77 -4.52 7.22
CA ILE A 237 6.89 -3.74 7.79
C ILE A 237 7.64 -4.45 8.90
N ASN A 238 7.18 -5.62 9.34
CA ASN A 238 7.88 -6.43 10.33
C ASN A 238 8.50 -7.69 9.77
N PHE A 239 8.39 -7.89 8.45
CA PHE A 239 9.00 -8.99 7.71
C PHE A 239 8.57 -10.38 8.23
N ASP A 240 7.30 -10.52 8.66
CA ASP A 240 6.73 -11.81 9.10
C ASP A 240 5.93 -12.53 8.00
N GLY A 241 5.98 -12.03 6.78
CA GLY A 241 5.30 -12.58 5.61
C GLY A 241 3.83 -12.22 5.52
N LYS A 242 3.37 -11.17 6.21
CA LYS A 242 1.98 -10.73 6.22
C LYS A 242 1.86 -9.21 6.20
N ALA A 243 0.94 -8.72 5.40
CA ALA A 243 0.70 -7.29 5.33
C ALA A 243 0.15 -6.73 6.66
N ASP A 244 0.66 -5.58 7.07
CA ASP A 244 0.36 -4.89 8.32
C ASP A 244 -0.58 -3.69 8.10
N LEU A 245 -1.22 -3.23 9.17
CA LEU A 245 -1.97 -1.98 9.17
C LEU A 245 -1.31 -0.98 10.13
N LEU A 246 -1.20 0.27 9.69
CA LEU A 246 -0.70 1.38 10.47
C LEU A 246 -1.86 2.27 10.92
N ALA A 247 -1.77 2.78 12.14
CA ALA A 247 -2.79 3.64 12.71
C ALA A 247 -2.15 4.75 13.56
N ARG A 248 -2.43 6.02 13.22
CA ARG A 248 -1.89 7.18 13.92
C ARG A 248 -2.96 7.81 14.80
N LYS A 249 -2.62 8.07 16.07
CA LYS A 249 -3.42 8.90 16.97
C LYS A 249 -3.20 10.40 16.73
N ALA A 250 -4.13 11.22 17.23
CA ALA A 250 -4.04 12.68 17.12
C ALA A 250 -2.80 13.27 17.83
N ASP A 251 -2.29 12.60 18.88
CA ASP A 251 -1.08 12.98 19.59
C ASP A 251 0.23 12.60 18.86
N GLY A 252 0.11 12.03 17.66
CA GLY A 252 1.23 11.67 16.81
C GLY A 252 1.86 10.32 17.06
N LYS A 253 1.33 9.52 17.99
CA LYS A 253 1.76 8.15 18.15
C LYS A 253 1.29 7.30 16.98
N LEU A 254 2.23 6.59 16.36
CA LEU A 254 1.97 5.65 15.28
C LEU A 254 2.04 4.22 15.82
N PHE A 255 1.06 3.42 15.48
CA PHE A 255 0.94 2.04 15.89
C PHE A 255 0.92 1.13 14.67
N ARG A 256 1.58 -0.02 14.77
CA ARG A 256 1.47 -1.13 13.85
C ARG A 256 0.52 -2.17 14.44
N TYR A 257 -0.40 -2.64 13.62
CA TYR A 257 -1.21 -3.83 13.82
C TYR A 257 -0.67 -4.92 12.89
N SER A 258 0.10 -5.86 13.45
CA SER A 258 0.68 -6.93 12.62
C SER A 258 -0.39 -7.84 12.07
N GLY A 259 -0.26 -8.15 10.78
CA GLY A 259 -1.14 -9.09 10.10
C GLY A 259 -1.05 -10.50 10.68
N THR A 260 -2.12 -11.25 10.57
CA THR A 260 -2.16 -12.67 10.98
C THR A 260 -2.29 -13.60 9.78
N GLY A 261 -2.69 -13.10 8.61
CA GLY A 261 -3.11 -13.91 7.48
C GLY A 261 -4.40 -14.68 7.74
N ASN A 262 -5.26 -14.21 8.65
CA ASN A 262 -6.51 -14.89 9.01
C ASN A 262 -7.68 -13.90 8.98
N ALA A 263 -8.60 -14.09 8.05
CA ALA A 263 -9.77 -13.23 7.88
C ALA A 263 -10.65 -13.08 9.14
N ALA A 264 -10.69 -14.08 10.03
CA ALA A 264 -11.50 -14.04 11.25
C ALA A 264 -10.89 -13.13 12.34
N ALA A 265 -9.56 -12.94 12.31
CA ALA A 265 -8.81 -12.10 13.24
C ALA A 265 -7.60 -11.50 12.52
N PRO A 266 -7.78 -10.55 11.60
CA PRO A 266 -6.73 -10.16 10.65
C PRO A 266 -5.53 -9.47 11.30
N PHE A 267 -5.67 -8.97 12.53
CA PHE A 267 -4.60 -8.21 13.19
C PHE A 267 -4.33 -8.68 14.62
N LYS A 268 -3.03 -8.67 14.98
CA LYS A 268 -2.55 -8.79 16.36
C LYS A 268 -2.80 -7.48 17.13
N PRO A 269 -2.69 -7.45 18.48
CA PRO A 269 -2.74 -6.22 19.26
C PRO A 269 -1.70 -5.18 18.78
N PRO A 270 -2.02 -3.86 18.88
CA PRO A 270 -1.15 -2.82 18.35
C PRO A 270 0.16 -2.67 19.13
N VAL A 271 1.23 -2.41 18.40
CA VAL A 271 2.54 -2.02 18.94
C VAL A 271 2.83 -0.59 18.52
N GLN A 272 3.18 0.29 19.48
CA GLN A 272 3.62 1.65 19.15
C GLN A 272 5.01 1.58 18.51
N ILE A 273 5.14 2.15 17.30
CA ILE A 273 6.39 2.09 16.53
C ILE A 273 7.02 3.46 16.28
N ASN A 274 6.26 4.56 16.46
CA ASN A 274 6.81 5.90 16.29
C ASN A 274 6.01 6.94 17.09
N THR A 275 6.55 8.18 17.15
CA THR A 275 5.93 9.37 17.74
C THR A 275 6.24 10.60 16.89
N GLY A 276 5.59 11.72 17.17
CA GLY A 276 5.85 12.97 16.43
C GLY A 276 5.15 13.04 15.07
N MET A 277 4.38 12.03 14.70
CA MET A 277 3.72 11.94 13.38
C MET A 277 2.56 12.95 13.20
N GLN A 278 2.13 13.66 14.27
CA GLN A 278 1.12 14.73 14.16
C GLN A 278 1.58 15.92 13.31
N ASN A 279 2.90 16.09 13.14
CA ASN A 279 3.49 17.17 12.36
C ASN A 279 3.41 16.93 10.84
N PHE A 280 2.99 15.75 10.42
CA PHE A 280 2.97 15.34 9.03
C PHE A 280 1.55 15.04 8.55
N ASN A 281 1.29 15.38 7.28
CA ASN A 281 0.23 14.77 6.49
C ASN A 281 0.84 13.47 5.94
N LEU A 282 0.49 12.33 6.54
CA LEU A 282 0.92 11.02 6.05
C LEU A 282 0.11 10.69 4.77
N LEU A 283 0.84 10.28 3.75
CA LEU A 283 0.35 10.00 2.41
C LEU A 283 0.06 8.52 2.25
#